data_a087453e50f7ce19ad497bdc63fe972b
#
_entry.id   a087453e50f7ce19ad497bdc63fe972b
#
_cell.length_a   1.000
_cell.length_b   1.000
_cell.length_c   1.000
_cell.angle_alpha   90.00
_cell.angle_beta   90.00
_cell.angle_gamma   90.00
#
_symmetry.space_group_name_H-M   'P 1'
#
loop_
_entity.id
_entity.type
_entity.pdbx_description
1 polymer ?
#
loop_
_entity_poly.entity_id
_entity_poly.type
_entity_poly.pdbx_seq_one_letter_code
_entity_poly.pdbx_strand_id
1 'polypeptide(L)'
;TSFYYPPKAEPNCNGCHMPLVSSDDFAAGQLDSSGELKIHGHQFPSANTAIPKLLEMPQKVNDAHRKFLDGVMRLDIFGIKKDGRIDGELTAPLRPVVPALQPGATYLVEIVIRTVKMGHIFTQGTADSNEVWMDIELRSGKERIGRSGGKGPAGEVDPWSHFVNAYVLDREGNRIDRRNAQDIFVALYNHQIPPGAADVIHYSFKVPDDASGTVTLAAKLQYRKFDTT
;
A
#
# COMPACT_ATOMS: atom_id res chain seq x y z
N THR A 1 -5.07 -17.53 -5.06
CA THR A 1 -4.78 -17.85 -6.46
C THR A 1 -4.30 -16.61 -7.18
N SER A 2 -3.07 -16.63 -7.69
CA SER A 2 -2.48 -15.50 -8.39
C SER A 2 -2.76 -15.60 -9.90
N PHE A 3 -4.01 -15.44 -10.30
CA PHE A 3 -4.43 -15.61 -11.69
C PHE A 3 -4.04 -14.50 -12.64
N TYR A 4 -3.70 -13.32 -12.11
CA TYR A 4 -3.63 -12.11 -12.90
C TYR A 4 -2.25 -11.78 -13.47
N TYR A 5 -1.21 -12.50 -13.06
CA TYR A 5 0.14 -12.27 -13.55
C TYR A 5 0.84 -13.58 -13.91
N PRO A 6 0.50 -14.17 -15.06
CA PRO A 6 0.88 -15.53 -15.42
C PRO A 6 2.34 -15.91 -15.25
N PRO A 7 3.35 -15.10 -15.63
CA PRO A 7 4.75 -15.52 -15.49
C PRO A 7 5.22 -15.72 -14.05
N LYS A 8 4.49 -15.16 -13.07
CA LYS A 8 4.82 -15.21 -11.63
C LYS A 8 3.66 -15.78 -10.80
N ALA A 9 2.65 -16.34 -11.47
CA ALA A 9 1.50 -16.88 -10.81
C ALA A 9 1.87 -18.18 -10.07
N GLU A 10 1.51 -18.22 -8.79
CA GLU A 10 1.59 -19.43 -7.99
C GLU A 10 0.28 -20.23 -8.11
N PRO A 11 0.33 -21.55 -8.22
CA PRO A 11 -0.86 -22.37 -8.43
C PRO A 11 -1.81 -22.38 -7.23
N ASN A 12 -1.31 -22.04 -6.05
CA ASN A 12 -2.09 -21.99 -4.81
C ASN A 12 -1.51 -20.97 -3.82
N CYS A 13 -2.18 -20.78 -2.70
CA CYS A 13 -1.78 -19.85 -1.65
C CYS A 13 -0.49 -20.28 -0.93
N ASN A 14 -0.24 -21.59 -0.89
CA ASN A 14 0.87 -22.17 -0.13
C ASN A 14 2.24 -21.77 -0.69
N GLY A 15 2.34 -21.63 -2.02
CA GLY A 15 3.60 -21.22 -2.66
C GLY A 15 4.17 -19.92 -2.10
N CYS A 16 3.30 -18.98 -1.72
CA CYS A 16 3.71 -17.71 -1.11
C CYS A 16 3.62 -17.72 0.43
N HIS A 17 2.46 -18.16 0.98
CA HIS A 17 2.17 -18.03 2.41
C HIS A 17 2.67 -19.17 3.29
N MET A 18 3.09 -20.28 2.70
CA MET A 18 3.67 -21.42 3.38
C MET A 18 4.96 -21.85 2.68
N PRO A 19 6.01 -21.02 2.69
CA PRO A 19 7.26 -21.34 2.01
C PRO A 19 7.84 -22.65 2.52
N LEU A 20 8.49 -23.39 1.64
CA LEU A 20 9.18 -24.63 2.00
C LEU A 20 10.38 -24.31 2.91
N VAL A 21 10.50 -25.06 3.98
CA VAL A 21 11.61 -24.99 4.93
C VAL A 21 12.21 -26.39 5.11
N SER A 22 13.53 -26.50 5.16
CA SER A 22 14.23 -27.76 5.44
C SER A 22 13.84 -28.27 6.84
N SER A 23 13.57 -29.54 6.97
CA SER A 23 13.11 -30.16 8.20
C SER A 23 13.52 -31.64 8.27
N ASP A 24 13.78 -32.11 9.47
CA ASP A 24 13.96 -33.52 9.83
C ASP A 24 12.73 -34.13 10.51
N ASP A 25 11.60 -33.40 10.52
CA ASP A 25 10.32 -33.86 11.02
C ASP A 25 9.88 -35.15 10.26
N PHE A 26 9.20 -36.05 10.93
CA PHE A 26 8.69 -37.30 10.33
C PHE A 26 7.71 -37.04 9.16
N ALA A 27 7.11 -35.88 9.11
CA ALA A 27 6.22 -35.47 8.02
C ALA A 27 6.95 -34.76 6.86
N ALA A 28 8.30 -34.59 6.96
CA ALA A 28 9.06 -33.96 5.90
C ALA A 28 9.19 -34.89 4.68
N GLY A 29 9.10 -34.29 3.49
CA GLY A 29 9.19 -34.99 2.21
C GLY A 29 10.05 -34.25 1.20
N GLN A 30 10.33 -34.84 0.07
CA GLN A 30 10.98 -34.20 -1.08
C GLN A 30 9.92 -33.40 -1.86
N LEU A 31 9.66 -32.17 -1.43
CA LEU A 31 8.61 -31.31 -1.97
C LEU A 31 9.07 -30.42 -3.13
N ASP A 32 10.36 -30.41 -3.42
CA ASP A 32 10.97 -29.72 -4.57
C ASP A 32 12.15 -30.52 -5.13
N SER A 33 12.83 -29.95 -6.14
CA SER A 33 13.96 -30.59 -6.82
C SER A 33 15.30 -30.45 -6.10
N SER A 34 15.35 -29.94 -4.87
CA SER A 34 16.62 -29.78 -4.12
C SER A 34 17.21 -31.07 -3.59
N GLY A 35 16.40 -32.13 -3.46
CA GLY A 35 16.78 -33.39 -2.82
C GLY A 35 16.76 -33.33 -1.29
N GLU A 36 16.43 -32.18 -0.69
CA GLU A 36 16.31 -32.05 0.76
C GLU A 36 14.90 -32.40 1.23
N LEU A 37 14.80 -32.90 2.45
CA LEU A 37 13.52 -33.08 3.11
C LEU A 37 13.00 -31.71 3.59
N LYS A 38 11.76 -31.41 3.25
CA LYS A 38 11.11 -30.11 3.54
C LYS A 38 9.69 -30.29 4.04
N ILE A 39 9.21 -29.26 4.74
CA ILE A 39 7.81 -29.11 5.10
C ILE A 39 7.33 -27.72 4.66
N HIS A 40 6.04 -27.53 4.56
CA HIS A 40 5.45 -26.19 4.44
C HIS A 40 5.51 -25.46 5.78
N GLY A 41 6.12 -24.26 5.78
CA GLY A 41 6.15 -23.41 6.97
C GLY A 41 4.76 -22.90 7.34
N HIS A 42 4.34 -23.07 8.60
CA HIS A 42 3.00 -22.67 9.07
C HIS A 42 3.00 -21.28 9.70
N GLN A 43 3.92 -20.40 9.33
CA GLN A 43 3.95 -19.02 9.85
C GLN A 43 2.95 -18.09 9.18
N PHE A 44 2.49 -18.40 7.98
CA PHE A 44 1.53 -17.62 7.19
C PHE A 44 1.89 -16.14 7.16
N PRO A 45 3.10 -15.76 6.68
CA PRO A 45 3.50 -14.37 6.66
C PRO A 45 2.53 -13.54 5.82
N SER A 46 2.19 -12.35 6.31
CA SER A 46 1.21 -11.45 5.70
C SER A 46 1.33 -10.04 6.27
N ALA A 47 0.47 -9.12 5.86
CA ALA A 47 0.37 -7.78 6.44
C ALA A 47 -0.26 -7.81 7.85
N ASN A 48 0.38 -8.48 8.79
CA ASN A 48 -0.15 -8.75 10.12
C ASN A 48 0.89 -8.53 11.24
N THR A 49 1.65 -7.44 11.18
CA THR A 49 2.69 -7.14 12.17
C THR A 49 2.14 -6.67 13.52
N ALA A 50 0.88 -6.21 13.58
CA ALA A 50 0.30 -5.70 14.82
C ALA A 50 -0.05 -6.81 15.81
N ILE A 51 -0.73 -7.87 15.35
CA ILE A 51 -1.20 -8.96 16.24
C ILE A 51 -0.04 -9.69 16.93
N PRO A 52 1.03 -10.12 16.24
CA PRO A 52 2.17 -10.73 16.90
C PRO A 52 2.81 -9.81 17.97
N LYS A 53 2.84 -8.50 17.70
CA LYS A 53 3.34 -7.53 18.68
C LYS A 53 2.43 -7.41 19.90
N LEU A 54 1.12 -7.36 19.71
CA LEU A 54 0.14 -7.26 20.79
C LEU A 54 0.11 -8.54 21.65
N LEU A 55 0.38 -9.69 21.06
CA LEU A 55 0.50 -10.98 21.73
C LEU A 55 1.91 -11.25 22.30
N GLU A 56 2.80 -10.26 22.26
CA GLU A 56 4.19 -10.37 22.74
C GLU A 56 4.94 -11.57 22.15
N MET A 57 4.61 -11.94 20.91
CA MET A 57 5.29 -13.04 20.22
C MET A 57 6.76 -12.70 19.97
N PRO A 58 7.64 -13.71 19.83
CA PRO A 58 9.06 -13.51 19.53
C PRO A 58 9.26 -12.59 18.31
N GLN A 59 10.20 -11.66 18.40
CA GLN A 59 10.47 -10.66 17.34
C GLN A 59 10.65 -11.29 15.95
N LYS A 60 11.23 -12.49 15.86
CA LYS A 60 11.40 -13.24 14.60
C LYS A 60 10.10 -13.44 13.81
N VAL A 61 8.94 -13.47 14.48
CA VAL A 61 7.63 -13.58 13.81
C VAL A 61 7.32 -12.30 13.05
N ASN A 62 7.51 -11.15 13.68
CA ASN A 62 7.34 -9.87 13.02
C ASN A 62 8.36 -9.63 11.90
N ASP A 63 9.58 -10.10 12.08
CA ASP A 63 10.62 -9.98 11.06
C ASP A 63 10.28 -10.83 9.82
N ALA A 64 9.67 -12.01 10.01
CA ALA A 64 9.15 -12.82 8.90
C ALA A 64 8.05 -12.09 8.13
N HIS A 65 7.09 -11.44 8.81
CA HIS A 65 6.06 -10.62 8.17
C HIS A 65 6.66 -9.44 7.40
N ARG A 66 7.60 -8.72 7.99
CA ARG A 66 8.27 -7.58 7.34
C ARG A 66 9.03 -8.01 6.10
N LYS A 67 9.81 -9.10 6.20
CA LYS A 67 10.55 -9.66 5.06
C LYS A 67 9.61 -10.08 3.93
N PHE A 68 8.47 -10.65 4.27
CA PHE A 68 7.46 -11.07 3.30
C PHE A 68 6.83 -9.87 2.57
N LEU A 69 6.61 -8.78 3.29
CA LEU A 69 6.03 -7.54 2.73
C LEU A 69 7.02 -6.72 1.91
N ASP A 70 8.31 -6.97 2.04
CA ASP A 70 9.33 -6.17 1.35
C ASP A 70 9.20 -6.29 -0.17
N GLY A 71 9.04 -5.14 -0.81
CA GLY A 71 8.90 -5.00 -2.26
C GLY A 71 7.58 -5.51 -2.84
N VAL A 72 6.52 -5.76 -2.03
CA VAL A 72 5.20 -6.12 -2.56
C VAL A 72 4.52 -4.97 -3.28
N MET A 73 4.80 -3.75 -2.85
CA MET A 73 4.30 -2.51 -3.45
C MET A 73 5.46 -1.61 -3.87
N ARG A 74 5.26 -0.87 -4.93
CA ARG A 74 6.16 0.21 -5.37
C ARG A 74 5.39 1.52 -5.42
N LEU A 75 6.02 2.56 -4.90
CA LEU A 75 5.55 3.93 -5.00
C LEU A 75 6.57 4.74 -5.79
N ASP A 76 6.11 5.55 -6.73
CA ASP A 76 6.94 6.39 -7.57
C ASP A 76 6.32 7.78 -7.71
N ILE A 77 7.09 8.83 -7.43
CA ILE A 77 6.72 10.21 -7.74
C ILE A 77 7.10 10.41 -9.20
N PHE A 78 6.12 10.18 -10.08
CA PHE A 78 6.37 9.97 -11.51
C PHE A 78 6.53 11.27 -12.28
N GLY A 79 5.58 12.19 -12.10
CA GLY A 79 5.50 13.37 -12.93
C GLY A 79 4.90 14.58 -12.22
N ILE A 80 4.98 15.72 -12.88
CA ILE A 80 4.37 16.96 -12.44
C ILE A 80 3.74 17.65 -13.64
N LYS A 81 2.53 18.17 -13.46
CA LYS A 81 1.80 18.95 -14.47
C LYS A 81 1.68 20.39 -14.06
N LYS A 82 1.76 21.28 -15.05
CA LYS A 82 1.56 22.71 -14.85
C LYS A 82 0.08 23.02 -14.59
N ASP A 83 -0.15 24.20 -14.00
CA ASP A 83 -1.46 24.79 -13.75
C ASP A 83 -2.39 23.99 -12.83
N GLY A 84 -1.85 22.98 -12.12
CA GLY A 84 -2.61 22.15 -11.18
C GLY A 84 -3.75 21.33 -11.82
N ARG A 85 -3.72 21.12 -13.13
CA ARG A 85 -4.79 20.50 -13.92
C ARG A 85 -4.41 19.11 -14.40
N ILE A 86 -5.39 18.22 -14.51
CA ILE A 86 -5.20 16.85 -15.04
C ILE A 86 -4.75 16.89 -16.51
N ASP A 87 -5.22 17.85 -17.28
CA ASP A 87 -4.86 18.07 -18.68
C ASP A 87 -3.67 19.03 -18.88
N GLY A 88 -3.02 19.46 -17.81
CA GLY A 88 -1.83 20.30 -17.84
C GLY A 88 -0.62 19.61 -18.50
N GLU A 89 0.33 20.43 -18.99
CA GLU A 89 1.58 19.93 -19.59
C GLU A 89 2.36 19.09 -18.61
N LEU A 90 2.61 17.83 -18.94
CA LEU A 90 3.30 16.86 -18.10
C LEU A 90 4.81 16.91 -18.30
N THR A 91 5.54 17.05 -17.21
CA THR A 91 6.99 16.76 -17.12
C THR A 91 7.19 15.44 -16.40
N ALA A 92 7.61 14.40 -17.12
CA ALA A 92 7.87 13.07 -16.59
C ALA A 92 8.91 12.34 -17.46
N PRO A 93 9.67 11.38 -16.89
CA PRO A 93 9.79 11.10 -15.45
C PRO A 93 10.57 12.22 -14.74
N LEU A 94 10.33 12.40 -13.43
CA LEU A 94 11.04 13.43 -12.63
C LEU A 94 12.50 13.10 -12.34
N ARG A 95 12.98 11.95 -12.75
CA ARG A 95 14.38 11.53 -12.58
C ARG A 95 14.98 11.14 -13.91
N PRO A 96 16.23 11.46 -14.17
CA PRO A 96 17.22 12.06 -13.27
C PRO A 96 17.11 13.59 -13.11
N VAL A 97 16.30 14.27 -13.93
CA VAL A 97 16.21 15.73 -13.95
C VAL A 97 14.91 16.20 -13.30
N VAL A 98 15.04 16.90 -12.19
CA VAL A 98 13.89 17.51 -11.49
C VAL A 98 13.65 18.92 -12.08
N PRO A 99 12.40 19.26 -12.50
CA PRO A 99 12.09 20.56 -13.06
C PRO A 99 12.19 21.68 -12.01
N ALA A 100 12.55 22.87 -12.47
CA ALA A 100 12.42 24.08 -11.66
C ALA A 100 10.95 24.48 -11.56
N LEU A 101 10.48 24.74 -10.33
CA LEU A 101 9.14 25.23 -10.06
C LEU A 101 9.14 26.75 -9.97
N GLN A 102 8.08 27.39 -10.44
CA GLN A 102 7.93 28.84 -10.37
C GLN A 102 7.18 29.24 -9.10
N PRO A 103 7.68 30.20 -8.32
CA PRO A 103 6.95 30.79 -7.21
C PRO A 103 5.58 31.29 -7.66
N GLY A 104 4.55 31.12 -6.84
CA GLY A 104 3.18 31.48 -7.12
C GLY A 104 2.41 30.54 -8.04
N ALA A 105 3.08 29.66 -8.78
CA ALA A 105 2.42 28.74 -9.69
C ALA A 105 1.82 27.52 -8.96
N THR A 106 0.75 26.99 -9.55
CA THR A 106 0.10 25.76 -9.09
C THR A 106 0.56 24.57 -9.95
N TYR A 107 0.82 23.47 -9.30
CA TYR A 107 1.25 22.23 -9.95
C TYR A 107 0.39 21.06 -9.47
N LEU A 108 0.31 20.01 -10.31
CA LEU A 108 -0.30 18.73 -9.96
C LEU A 108 0.75 17.63 -10.07
N VAL A 109 1.03 16.98 -8.94
CA VAL A 109 1.96 15.83 -8.91
C VAL A 109 1.19 14.56 -9.25
N GLU A 110 1.82 13.72 -10.07
CA GLU A 110 1.39 12.35 -10.33
C GLU A 110 2.24 11.37 -9.53
N ILE A 111 1.60 10.64 -8.63
CA ILE A 111 2.21 9.59 -7.80
C ILE A 111 1.60 8.26 -8.23
N VAL A 112 2.45 7.29 -8.56
CA VAL A 112 2.02 5.97 -9.01
C VAL A 112 2.26 4.95 -7.90
N ILE A 113 1.21 4.24 -7.51
CA ILE A 113 1.30 3.06 -6.65
C ILE A 113 1.04 1.83 -7.50
N ARG A 114 1.89 0.82 -7.40
CA ARG A 114 1.68 -0.43 -8.13
C ARG A 114 2.00 -1.65 -7.28
N THR A 115 1.27 -2.73 -7.51
CA THR A 115 1.59 -4.05 -6.97
C THR A 115 2.73 -4.68 -7.79
N VAL A 116 3.71 -5.28 -7.11
CA VAL A 116 4.90 -5.87 -7.76
C VAL A 116 5.01 -7.35 -7.46
N LYS A 117 4.94 -7.74 -6.19
CA LYS A 117 5.08 -9.14 -5.75
C LYS A 117 3.79 -9.63 -5.08
N MET A 118 2.66 -9.42 -5.72
CA MET A 118 1.37 -9.86 -5.21
C MET A 118 0.67 -10.77 -6.20
N GLY A 119 0.07 -11.84 -5.70
CA GLY A 119 -0.71 -12.78 -6.47
C GLY A 119 -2.23 -12.55 -6.42
N HIS A 120 -2.68 -11.57 -5.66
CA HIS A 120 -4.08 -11.21 -5.46
C HIS A 120 -4.24 -9.70 -5.31
N ILE A 121 -5.46 -9.22 -5.28
CA ILE A 121 -5.72 -7.78 -5.07
C ILE A 121 -5.14 -7.29 -3.74
N PHE A 122 -4.70 -6.05 -3.71
CA PHE A 122 -4.29 -5.34 -2.51
C PHE A 122 -5.38 -4.33 -2.12
N THR A 123 -5.96 -4.42 -0.94
CA THR A 123 -5.80 -5.35 0.15
C THR A 123 -6.72 -6.57 -0.04
N GLN A 124 -6.42 -7.69 0.63
CA GLN A 124 -7.27 -8.88 0.59
C GLN A 124 -7.47 -9.46 2.00
N GLY A 125 -8.48 -10.32 2.14
CA GLY A 125 -8.88 -10.91 3.42
C GLY A 125 -9.84 -10.00 4.15
N THR A 126 -9.42 -9.38 5.23
CA THR A 126 -10.21 -8.43 6.03
C THR A 126 -10.14 -7.02 5.45
N ALA A 127 -10.44 -6.88 4.16
CA ALA A 127 -10.37 -5.61 3.45
C ALA A 127 -11.35 -4.55 4.00
N ASP A 128 -12.44 -4.99 4.61
CA ASP A 128 -13.42 -4.19 5.33
C ASP A 128 -12.82 -3.41 6.52
N SER A 129 -11.86 -4.02 7.22
CA SER A 129 -11.25 -3.43 8.43
C SER A 129 -9.85 -2.86 8.22
N ASN A 130 -9.23 -3.11 7.07
CA ASN A 130 -7.92 -2.54 6.76
C ASN A 130 -8.06 -1.06 6.39
N GLU A 131 -7.07 -0.27 6.77
CA GLU A 131 -6.97 1.09 6.30
C GLU A 131 -5.62 1.33 5.63
N VAL A 132 -5.68 1.74 4.38
CA VAL A 132 -4.50 1.99 3.53
C VAL A 132 -4.66 3.32 2.86
N TRP A 133 -3.69 4.21 3.04
CA TRP A 133 -3.79 5.57 2.51
C TRP A 133 -2.45 6.15 2.11
N MET A 134 -2.50 7.18 1.27
CA MET A 134 -1.34 7.99 0.95
C MET A 134 -1.12 9.09 1.98
N ASP A 135 0.08 9.14 2.50
CA ASP A 135 0.60 10.19 3.35
C ASP A 135 1.58 11.04 2.51
N ILE A 136 1.17 12.26 2.19
CA ILE A 136 1.91 13.18 1.34
C ILE A 136 2.24 14.44 2.13
N GLU A 137 3.52 14.86 2.09
CA GLU A 137 3.97 16.11 2.66
C GLU A 137 4.85 16.87 1.66
N LEU A 138 4.58 18.15 1.48
CA LEU A 138 5.42 19.07 0.72
C LEU A 138 6.00 20.14 1.63
N ARG A 139 7.27 20.44 1.42
CA ARG A 139 7.99 21.50 2.13
C ARG A 139 8.75 22.40 1.16
N SER A 140 8.76 23.70 1.45
CA SER A 140 9.70 24.67 0.91
C SER A 140 10.67 25.04 2.02
N GLY A 141 11.90 24.56 1.93
CA GLY A 141 12.84 24.63 3.04
C GLY A 141 12.28 23.98 4.31
N LYS A 142 12.08 24.77 5.38
CA LYS A 142 11.51 24.29 6.66
C LYS A 142 9.98 24.42 6.72
N GLU A 143 9.38 25.20 5.86
CA GLU A 143 7.95 25.45 5.83
C GLU A 143 7.21 24.31 5.17
N ARG A 144 6.09 23.88 5.77
CA ARG A 144 5.18 22.89 5.16
C ARG A 144 4.16 23.61 4.30
N ILE A 145 4.24 23.41 2.99
CA ILE A 145 3.37 24.04 1.99
C ILE A 145 2.23 23.15 1.50
N GLY A 146 2.24 21.86 1.86
CA GLY A 146 1.17 20.93 1.51
C GLY A 146 1.15 19.70 2.41
N ARG A 147 -0.06 19.18 2.68
CA ARG A 147 -0.26 17.99 3.48
C ARG A 147 -1.55 17.26 3.08
N SER A 148 -1.47 15.94 2.91
CA SER A 148 -2.61 15.04 2.78
C SER A 148 -2.26 13.72 3.49
N GLY A 149 -3.24 13.06 4.06
CA GLY A 149 -3.03 11.80 4.76
C GLY A 149 -2.39 11.94 6.15
N GLY A 150 -2.48 13.13 6.75
CA GLY A 150 -2.12 13.33 8.15
C GLY A 150 -3.01 12.52 9.09
N LYS A 151 -2.49 12.27 10.29
CA LYS A 151 -3.27 11.68 11.39
C LYS A 151 -3.65 12.74 12.38
N GLY A 152 -4.90 12.72 12.84
CA GLY A 152 -5.38 13.50 13.95
C GLY A 152 -4.96 12.93 15.32
N PRO A 153 -5.36 13.62 16.42
CA PRO A 153 -4.96 13.25 17.79
C PRO A 153 -5.40 11.86 18.23
N ALA A 154 -6.57 11.38 17.78
CA ALA A 154 -7.06 10.04 18.05
C ALA A 154 -6.54 8.99 17.06
N GLY A 155 -5.66 9.38 16.14
CA GLY A 155 -5.08 8.51 15.13
C GLY A 155 -5.95 8.34 13.87
N GLU A 156 -7.07 9.06 13.78
CA GLU A 156 -7.92 9.13 12.58
C GLU A 156 -7.12 9.70 11.42
N VAL A 157 -7.33 9.13 10.23
CA VAL A 157 -6.69 9.60 9.01
C VAL A 157 -7.51 10.74 8.42
N ASP A 158 -6.83 11.75 7.85
CA ASP A 158 -7.46 12.79 7.04
C ASP A 158 -8.45 12.17 6.04
N PRO A 159 -9.76 12.47 6.14
CA PRO A 159 -10.78 11.84 5.32
C PRO A 159 -10.66 12.18 3.82
N TRP A 160 -9.89 13.20 3.48
CA TRP A 160 -9.62 13.60 2.10
C TRP A 160 -8.35 12.96 1.52
N SER A 161 -7.75 12.02 2.26
CA SER A 161 -6.62 11.24 1.75
C SER A 161 -7.05 10.36 0.59
N HIS A 162 -6.10 10.00 -0.25
CA HIS A 162 -6.30 8.93 -1.21
C HIS A 162 -6.22 7.59 -0.49
N PHE A 163 -7.34 6.88 -0.41
CA PHE A 163 -7.44 5.56 0.21
C PHE A 163 -7.39 4.45 -0.84
N VAL A 164 -6.63 3.40 -0.53
CA VAL A 164 -6.54 2.16 -1.31
C VAL A 164 -7.29 1.07 -0.56
N ASN A 165 -8.60 1.26 -0.40
CA ASN A 165 -9.47 0.41 0.40
C ASN A 165 -10.66 -0.09 -0.41
N ALA A 166 -11.35 -1.11 0.14
CA ALA A 166 -12.77 -1.36 -0.14
C ALA A 166 -13.61 -0.77 1.01
N TYR A 167 -14.72 -0.16 0.66
CA TYR A 167 -15.73 0.34 1.60
C TYR A 167 -17.03 -0.44 1.34
N VAL A 168 -17.41 -1.27 2.30
CA VAL A 168 -18.51 -2.22 2.13
C VAL A 168 -19.65 -1.93 3.09
N LEU A 169 -20.87 -2.20 2.62
CA LEU A 169 -22.11 -1.94 3.34
C LEU A 169 -22.91 -3.23 3.51
N ASP A 170 -23.70 -3.29 4.59
CA ASP A 170 -24.74 -4.28 4.79
C ASP A 170 -26.01 -3.97 3.97
N ARG A 171 -27.08 -4.78 4.13
CA ARG A 171 -28.36 -4.57 3.43
C ARG A 171 -29.10 -3.32 3.88
N GLU A 172 -28.84 -2.85 5.09
CA GLU A 172 -29.41 -1.66 5.71
C GLU A 172 -28.65 -0.39 5.36
N GLY A 173 -27.51 -0.51 4.65
CA GLY A 173 -26.66 0.60 4.26
C GLY A 173 -25.65 1.02 5.33
N ASN A 174 -25.46 0.23 6.40
CA ASN A 174 -24.44 0.51 7.41
C ASN A 174 -23.07 0.03 6.93
N ARG A 175 -22.02 0.75 7.32
CA ARG A 175 -20.64 0.33 7.05
C ARG A 175 -20.30 -0.95 7.80
N ILE A 176 -19.63 -1.86 7.09
CA ILE A 176 -18.99 -3.04 7.65
C ILE A 176 -17.50 -2.78 7.78
N ASP A 177 -16.98 -2.82 9.00
CA ASP A 177 -15.60 -2.54 9.36
C ASP A 177 -15.01 -3.51 10.39
N ARG A 178 -15.79 -4.50 10.85
CA ARG A 178 -15.44 -5.40 11.97
C ARG A 178 -15.43 -6.89 11.61
N ARG A 179 -15.13 -7.21 10.36
CA ARG A 179 -14.96 -8.58 9.85
C ARG A 179 -16.22 -9.43 9.87
N ASN A 180 -17.36 -8.83 9.88
CA ASN A 180 -18.63 -9.52 9.69
C ASN A 180 -18.92 -9.74 8.19
N ALA A 181 -18.03 -10.48 7.53
CA ALA A 181 -18.03 -10.67 6.08
C ALA A 181 -19.33 -11.30 5.57
N GLN A 182 -20.06 -12.07 6.39
CA GLN A 182 -21.34 -12.66 6.08
C GLN A 182 -22.44 -11.62 5.83
N ASP A 183 -22.28 -10.41 6.34
CA ASP A 183 -23.26 -9.33 6.24
C ASP A 183 -22.95 -8.38 5.06
N ILE A 184 -21.81 -8.56 4.37
CA ILE A 184 -21.46 -7.74 3.21
C ILE A 184 -22.50 -7.92 2.11
N PHE A 185 -23.18 -6.81 1.78
CA PHE A 185 -24.17 -6.78 0.72
C PHE A 185 -23.64 -6.13 -0.56
N VAL A 186 -22.93 -4.98 -0.43
CA VAL A 186 -22.41 -4.25 -1.58
C VAL A 186 -21.14 -3.47 -1.23
N ALA A 187 -20.23 -3.33 -2.19
CA ALA A 187 -19.14 -2.38 -2.08
C ALA A 187 -19.63 -0.99 -2.54
N LEU A 188 -19.54 0.01 -1.66
CA LEU A 188 -19.82 1.40 -2.01
C LEU A 188 -18.75 1.92 -2.98
N TYR A 189 -17.50 1.63 -2.69
CA TYR A 189 -16.40 1.78 -3.63
C TYR A 189 -15.32 0.71 -3.37
N ASN A 190 -14.49 0.49 -4.38
CA ASN A 190 -13.35 -0.42 -4.30
C ASN A 190 -12.18 0.16 -5.08
N HIS A 191 -11.16 0.64 -4.35
CA HIS A 191 -9.90 1.14 -4.88
C HIS A 191 -8.75 0.15 -4.66
N GLN A 192 -9.05 -1.12 -4.48
CA GLN A 192 -8.04 -2.16 -4.34
C GLN A 192 -7.28 -2.36 -5.67
N ILE A 193 -5.98 -2.56 -5.58
CA ILE A 193 -5.10 -2.65 -6.77
C ILE A 193 -4.87 -4.12 -7.13
N PRO A 194 -5.27 -4.56 -8.33
CA PRO A 194 -4.99 -5.92 -8.82
C PRO A 194 -3.50 -6.21 -8.99
N PRO A 195 -3.09 -7.49 -9.04
CA PRO A 195 -1.71 -7.88 -9.31
C PRO A 195 -1.14 -7.30 -10.60
N GLY A 196 0.02 -6.66 -10.51
CA GLY A 196 0.68 -6.02 -11.64
C GLY A 196 0.04 -4.72 -12.12
N ALA A 197 -1.10 -4.32 -11.54
CA ALA A 197 -1.76 -3.06 -11.84
C ALA A 197 -1.18 -1.90 -11.04
N ALA A 198 -1.59 -0.70 -11.41
CA ALA A 198 -1.21 0.53 -10.73
C ALA A 198 -2.44 1.42 -10.53
N ASP A 199 -2.34 2.28 -9.53
CA ASP A 199 -3.22 3.42 -9.31
C ASP A 199 -2.41 4.71 -9.42
N VAL A 200 -3.02 5.78 -9.96
CA VAL A 200 -2.37 7.07 -10.17
C VAL A 200 -3.06 8.12 -9.31
N ILE A 201 -2.30 8.69 -8.41
CA ILE A 201 -2.79 9.70 -7.48
C ILE A 201 -2.38 11.08 -7.97
N HIS A 202 -3.34 11.99 -7.99
CA HIS A 202 -3.15 13.38 -8.32
C HIS A 202 -3.20 14.24 -7.06
N TYR A 203 -2.13 14.97 -6.81
CA TYR A 203 -2.05 15.91 -5.70
C TYR A 203 -1.70 17.31 -6.19
N SER A 204 -2.65 18.25 -6.04
CA SER A 204 -2.44 19.64 -6.44
C SER A 204 -1.87 20.47 -5.29
N PHE A 205 -0.90 21.34 -5.58
CA PHE A 205 -0.31 22.27 -4.62
C PHE A 205 0.10 23.57 -5.28
N LYS A 206 0.08 24.66 -4.53
CA LYS A 206 0.61 25.96 -4.94
C LYS A 206 2.00 26.15 -4.32
N VAL A 207 2.96 26.59 -5.12
CA VAL A 207 4.26 27.05 -4.63
C VAL A 207 4.06 28.44 -4.02
N PRO A 208 4.53 28.73 -2.79
CA PRO A 208 4.43 30.06 -2.22
C PRO A 208 5.06 31.13 -3.13
N ASP A 209 4.52 32.34 -3.11
CA ASP A 209 5.00 33.44 -3.97
C ASP A 209 6.43 33.88 -3.60
N ASP A 210 6.82 33.66 -2.34
CA ASP A 210 8.16 33.98 -1.77
C ASP A 210 9.05 32.73 -1.66
N ALA A 211 8.63 31.59 -2.21
CA ALA A 211 9.41 30.36 -2.13
C ALA A 211 10.79 30.53 -2.77
N SER A 212 11.80 30.14 -2.03
CA SER A 212 13.19 30.10 -2.50
C SER A 212 13.84 28.76 -2.14
N GLY A 213 14.70 28.25 -3.03
CA GLY A 213 15.42 27.01 -2.81
C GLY A 213 14.63 25.76 -3.23
N THR A 214 14.83 24.66 -2.52
CA THR A 214 14.30 23.35 -2.92
C THR A 214 12.92 23.09 -2.33
N VAL A 215 11.98 22.68 -3.18
CA VAL A 215 10.72 22.05 -2.76
C VAL A 215 10.95 20.56 -2.62
N THR A 216 10.64 20.03 -1.43
CA THR A 216 10.74 18.60 -1.15
C THR A 216 9.35 17.98 -1.06
N LEU A 217 9.13 16.88 -1.79
CA LEU A 217 7.94 16.07 -1.69
C LEU A 217 8.29 14.72 -1.08
N ALA A 218 7.62 14.36 0.00
CA ALA A 218 7.67 13.05 0.61
C ALA A 218 6.30 12.37 0.46
N ALA A 219 6.30 11.14 -0.06
CA ALA A 219 5.11 10.34 -0.20
C ALA A 219 5.31 8.97 0.43
N LYS A 220 4.32 8.49 1.19
CA LYS A 220 4.34 7.18 1.85
C LYS A 220 2.99 6.50 1.68
N LEU A 221 3.01 5.24 1.30
CA LEU A 221 1.84 4.37 1.41
C LEU A 221 1.80 3.82 2.83
N GLN A 222 0.80 4.22 3.59
CA GLN A 222 0.58 3.79 4.96
C GLN A 222 -0.41 2.62 4.98
N TYR A 223 -0.21 1.69 5.90
CA TYR A 223 -1.09 0.56 6.13
C TYR A 223 -1.30 0.35 7.63
N ARG A 224 -2.53 0.12 8.03
CA ARG A 224 -2.86 -0.45 9.33
C ARG A 224 -3.91 -1.55 9.20
N LYS A 225 -3.80 -2.55 10.07
CA LYS A 225 -4.66 -3.74 10.04
C LYS A 225 -6.10 -3.41 10.40
N PHE A 226 -6.28 -2.44 11.27
CA PHE A 226 -7.57 -1.98 11.78
C PHE A 226 -7.61 -0.46 11.73
N ASP A 227 -8.78 0.09 11.46
CA ASP A 227 -9.04 1.52 11.63
C ASP A 227 -9.05 1.94 13.12
N THR A 228 -9.49 3.14 13.43
CA THR A 228 -9.52 3.69 14.79
C THR A 228 -10.88 3.58 15.49
N THR A 229 -11.87 2.98 14.81
CA THR A 229 -13.22 2.80 15.38
C THR A 229 -13.42 1.48 16.13
#